data_4a76db2b17cae0917dbd96d359386f30
#
_entry.id   4a76db2b17cae0917dbd96d359386f30
#
_cell.length_a   1.000
_cell.length_b   1.000
_cell.length_c   1.000
_cell.angle_alpha   90.00
_cell.angle_beta   90.00
_cell.angle_gamma   90.00
#
_symmetry.space_group_name_H-M   'P 1'
#
loop_
_entity.id
_entity.type
_entity.pdbx_description
1 polymer ?
#
loop_
_entity_poly.entity_id
_entity_poly.type
_entity_poly.pdbx_seq_one_letter_code
_entity_poly.pdbx_strand_id
1 'polypeptide(L)'
;MGKKSLQLQQLNSKMLGFASLKQVAMPPIGWIKAIRTAIGMSMQQLGNKLNVSKQGIMDIEKREQDGSVTIKSLREIARAMDMQLVYGFVPNDGSLDALIEKRATELATQIVMRTANTMKLEDQANSKKRIETAIRERAVAIKNEMPKILWD
;
A
#
# COMPACT_ATOMS: atom_id res chain seq x y z
N MET A 1 10.30 23.59 6.08
CA MET A 1 9.80 22.34 5.50
C MET A 1 10.89 21.72 4.63
N GLY A 2 11.31 20.52 4.93
CA GLY A 2 12.39 19.87 4.21
C GLY A 2 11.94 19.19 2.92
N LYS A 3 12.91 18.72 2.14
CA LYS A 3 12.70 17.91 0.93
C LYS A 3 11.74 16.73 1.15
N LYS A 4 11.80 16.09 2.34
CA LYS A 4 10.93 14.96 2.70
C LYS A 4 9.45 15.33 2.71
N SER A 5 9.09 16.52 3.18
CA SER A 5 7.70 16.98 3.22
C SER A 5 7.13 17.19 1.81
N LEU A 6 7.93 17.77 0.92
CA LEU A 6 7.54 17.97 -0.46
C LEU A 6 7.40 16.64 -1.22
N GLN A 7 8.36 15.74 -1.04
CA GLN A 7 8.30 14.39 -1.63
C GLN A 7 7.05 13.64 -1.18
N LEU A 8 6.72 13.72 0.12
CA LEU A 8 5.54 13.10 0.69
C LEU A 8 4.25 13.63 0.06
N GLN A 9 4.13 14.96 -0.08
CA GLN A 9 2.97 15.60 -0.71
C GLN A 9 2.82 15.19 -2.17
N GLN A 10 3.90 15.17 -2.92
CA GLN A 10 3.90 14.79 -4.34
C GLN A 10 3.49 13.34 -4.50
N LEU A 11 4.03 12.45 -3.66
CA LEU A 11 3.69 11.03 -3.70
C LEU A 11 2.24 10.78 -3.29
N ASN A 12 1.76 11.44 -2.24
CA ASN A 12 0.35 11.37 -1.83
C ASN A 12 -0.58 11.77 -2.98
N SER A 13 -0.27 12.85 -3.68
CA SER A 13 -1.09 13.31 -4.80
C SER A 13 -1.18 12.27 -5.92
N LYS A 14 -0.07 11.60 -6.22
CA LYS A 14 -0.05 10.51 -7.21
C LYS A 14 -0.87 9.31 -6.73
N MET A 15 -0.73 8.93 -5.47
CA MET A 15 -1.42 7.78 -4.90
C MET A 15 -2.93 7.99 -4.76
N LEU A 16 -3.38 9.23 -4.59
CA LEU A 16 -4.81 9.56 -4.55
C LEU A 16 -5.56 9.15 -5.82
N GLY A 17 -4.88 9.18 -6.97
CA GLY A 17 -5.45 8.73 -8.23
C GLY A 17 -5.83 7.25 -8.23
N PHE A 18 -5.25 6.44 -7.35
CA PHE A 18 -5.52 5.01 -7.24
C PHE A 18 -6.54 4.67 -6.14
N ALA A 19 -7.00 5.64 -5.36
CA ALA A 19 -7.89 5.38 -4.22
C ALA A 19 -9.18 4.66 -4.61
N SER A 20 -9.75 4.99 -5.76
CA SER A 20 -10.96 4.35 -6.28
C SER A 20 -10.72 2.89 -6.67
N LEU A 21 -9.50 2.51 -7.01
CA LEU A 21 -9.14 1.13 -7.38
C LEU A 21 -9.25 0.16 -6.20
N LYS A 22 -9.20 0.65 -4.97
CA LYS A 22 -9.37 -0.17 -3.77
C LYS A 22 -10.74 -0.87 -3.75
N GLN A 23 -11.74 -0.30 -4.40
CA GLN A 23 -13.10 -0.84 -4.49
C GLN A 23 -13.29 -1.81 -5.65
N VAL A 24 -12.32 -1.88 -6.56
CA VAL A 24 -12.37 -2.79 -7.71
C VAL A 24 -11.89 -4.16 -7.27
N ALA A 25 -12.80 -5.13 -7.31
CA ALA A 25 -12.44 -6.51 -6.98
C ALA A 25 -11.67 -7.14 -8.13
N MET A 26 -10.55 -7.79 -7.79
CA MET A 26 -9.80 -8.59 -8.76
C MET A 26 -10.63 -9.79 -9.19
N PRO A 27 -10.74 -10.10 -10.51
CA PRO A 27 -11.42 -11.31 -10.94
C PRO A 27 -10.79 -12.56 -10.31
N PRO A 28 -11.59 -13.50 -9.79
CA PRO A 28 -11.05 -14.73 -9.16
C PRO A 28 -10.13 -15.53 -10.05
N ILE A 29 -10.39 -15.51 -11.37
CA ILE A 29 -9.60 -16.22 -12.37
C ILE A 29 -8.40 -15.40 -12.89
N GLY A 30 -8.16 -14.20 -12.34
CA GLY A 30 -7.13 -13.27 -12.79
C GLY A 30 -7.60 -12.39 -13.94
N TRP A 31 -6.94 -11.23 -14.09
CA TRP A 31 -7.28 -10.25 -15.13
C TRP A 31 -7.02 -10.78 -16.54
N ILE A 32 -5.89 -11.45 -16.75
CA ILE A 32 -5.48 -11.93 -18.07
C ILE A 32 -6.55 -12.88 -18.64
N LYS A 33 -6.89 -13.90 -17.88
CA LYS A 33 -7.90 -14.90 -18.31
C LYS A 33 -9.28 -14.27 -18.45
N ALA A 34 -9.67 -13.41 -17.52
CA ALA A 34 -10.96 -12.74 -17.56
C ALA A 34 -11.11 -11.86 -18.81
N ILE A 35 -10.11 -11.03 -19.10
CA ILE A 35 -10.11 -10.14 -20.28
C ILE A 35 -10.08 -10.98 -21.56
N ARG A 36 -9.13 -11.90 -21.65
CA ARG A 36 -8.98 -12.76 -22.83
C ARG A 36 -10.28 -13.47 -23.18
N THR A 37 -10.92 -14.07 -22.19
CA THR A 37 -12.18 -14.77 -22.35
C THR A 37 -13.30 -13.82 -22.77
N ALA A 38 -13.38 -12.67 -22.14
CA ALA A 38 -14.43 -11.69 -22.44
C ALA A 38 -14.36 -11.16 -23.88
N ILE A 39 -13.16 -10.99 -24.43
CA ILE A 39 -12.98 -10.54 -25.82
C ILE A 39 -12.95 -11.70 -26.82
N GLY A 40 -13.14 -12.92 -26.36
CA GLY A 40 -13.19 -14.10 -27.25
C GLY A 40 -11.84 -14.56 -27.78
N MET A 41 -10.75 -14.20 -27.13
CA MET A 41 -9.39 -14.58 -27.56
C MET A 41 -8.99 -15.92 -26.93
N SER A 42 -8.50 -16.86 -27.75
CA SER A 42 -7.98 -18.12 -27.24
C SER A 42 -6.57 -17.98 -26.66
N MET A 43 -6.16 -18.93 -25.84
CA MET A 43 -4.79 -18.99 -25.33
C MET A 43 -3.77 -19.10 -26.47
N GLN A 44 -4.11 -19.85 -27.52
CA GLN A 44 -3.25 -20.01 -28.70
C GLN A 44 -3.08 -18.66 -29.42
N GLN A 45 -4.17 -17.92 -29.58
CA GLN A 45 -4.13 -16.59 -30.22
C GLN A 45 -3.26 -15.60 -29.44
N LEU A 46 -3.42 -15.57 -28.11
CA LEU A 46 -2.58 -14.72 -27.27
C LEU A 46 -1.12 -15.16 -27.32
N GLY A 47 -0.88 -16.47 -27.25
CA GLY A 47 0.46 -17.03 -27.34
C GLY A 47 1.16 -16.69 -28.65
N ASN A 48 0.43 -16.74 -29.77
CA ASN A 48 0.96 -16.38 -31.09
C ASN A 48 1.43 -14.91 -31.13
N LYS A 49 0.72 -14.00 -30.45
CA LYS A 49 1.10 -12.58 -30.38
C LYS A 49 2.39 -12.35 -29.57
N LEU A 50 2.70 -13.26 -28.65
CA LEU A 50 3.84 -13.15 -27.74
C LEU A 50 4.97 -14.13 -28.08
N ASN A 51 4.82 -14.93 -29.13
CA ASN A 51 5.73 -16.04 -29.47
C ASN A 51 5.90 -17.02 -28.29
N VAL A 52 4.80 -17.31 -27.61
CA VAL A 52 4.72 -18.21 -26.46
C VAL A 52 3.72 -19.31 -26.78
N SER A 53 3.98 -20.53 -26.30
CA SER A 53 3.06 -21.65 -26.49
C SER A 53 1.75 -21.45 -25.72
N LYS A 54 0.72 -22.16 -26.11
CA LYS A 54 -0.55 -22.25 -25.37
C LYS A 54 -0.30 -22.60 -23.90
N GLN A 55 0.58 -23.58 -23.65
CA GLN A 55 0.95 -24.00 -22.31
C GLN A 55 1.63 -22.86 -21.54
N GLY A 56 2.47 -22.07 -22.22
CA GLY A 56 3.11 -20.90 -21.63
C GLY A 56 2.09 -19.85 -21.18
N ILE A 57 1.04 -19.63 -21.96
CA ILE A 57 -0.06 -18.72 -21.57
C ILE A 57 -0.81 -19.29 -20.36
N MET A 58 -1.12 -20.57 -20.37
CA MET A 58 -1.76 -21.23 -19.22
C MET A 58 -0.95 -21.05 -17.94
N ASP A 59 0.36 -21.21 -18.01
CA ASP A 59 1.27 -21.04 -16.87
C ASP A 59 1.29 -19.60 -16.36
N ILE A 60 1.27 -18.62 -17.28
CA ILE A 60 1.23 -17.20 -16.91
C ILE A 60 -0.09 -16.85 -16.22
N GLU A 61 -1.22 -17.32 -16.75
CA GLU A 61 -2.53 -17.11 -16.14
C GLU A 61 -2.60 -17.70 -14.72
N LYS A 62 -1.99 -18.88 -14.54
CA LYS A 62 -1.91 -19.55 -13.25
C LYS A 62 -1.04 -18.75 -12.25
N ARG A 63 0.08 -18.20 -12.72
CA ARG A 63 0.95 -17.35 -11.89
C ARG A 63 0.28 -16.04 -11.50
N GLU A 64 -0.56 -15.49 -12.36
CA GLU A 64 -1.35 -14.32 -11.97
C GLU A 64 -2.31 -14.67 -10.83
N GLN A 65 -2.97 -15.82 -10.92
CA GLN A 65 -3.90 -16.27 -9.87
C GLN A 65 -3.20 -16.49 -8.53
N ASP A 66 -1.99 -17.04 -8.53
CA ASP A 66 -1.23 -17.31 -7.31
C ASP A 66 -0.32 -16.17 -6.87
N GLY A 67 -0.26 -15.08 -7.64
CA GLY A 67 0.53 -13.90 -7.31
C GLY A 67 2.00 -13.96 -7.67
N SER A 68 2.45 -14.99 -8.38
CA SER A 68 3.87 -15.16 -8.74
C SER A 68 4.24 -14.57 -10.11
N VAL A 69 3.28 -14.02 -10.85
CA VAL A 69 3.53 -13.39 -12.15
C VAL A 69 4.39 -12.13 -12.00
N THR A 70 5.27 -11.89 -12.97
CA THR A 70 6.09 -10.68 -12.97
C THR A 70 5.35 -9.50 -13.61
N ILE A 71 5.69 -8.28 -13.19
CA ILE A 71 5.17 -7.05 -13.80
C ILE A 71 5.56 -6.99 -15.28
N LYS A 72 6.76 -7.44 -15.61
CA LYS A 72 7.23 -7.52 -17.02
C LYS A 72 6.28 -8.37 -17.87
N SER A 73 5.93 -9.56 -17.39
CA SER A 73 4.98 -10.45 -18.09
C SER A 73 3.62 -9.79 -18.24
N LEU A 74 3.11 -9.15 -17.21
CA LEU A 74 1.84 -8.43 -17.27
C LEU A 74 1.84 -7.31 -18.30
N ARG A 75 2.94 -6.54 -18.40
CA ARG A 75 3.08 -5.49 -19.41
C ARG A 75 3.07 -6.05 -20.83
N GLU A 76 3.80 -7.12 -21.07
CA GLU A 76 3.87 -7.75 -22.38
C GLU A 76 2.50 -8.27 -22.82
N ILE A 77 1.77 -8.89 -21.90
CA ILE A 77 0.42 -9.40 -22.16
C ILE A 77 -0.57 -8.26 -22.41
N ALA A 78 -0.50 -7.20 -21.60
CA ALA A 78 -1.34 -6.02 -21.80
C ALA A 78 -1.16 -5.46 -23.22
N ARG A 79 0.08 -5.30 -23.66
CA ARG A 79 0.39 -4.81 -25.02
C ARG A 79 -0.16 -5.75 -26.10
N ALA A 80 -0.05 -7.06 -25.90
CA ALA A 80 -0.58 -8.04 -26.85
C ALA A 80 -2.10 -7.97 -26.97
N MET A 81 -2.79 -7.53 -25.93
CA MET A 81 -4.24 -7.31 -25.92
C MET A 81 -4.64 -5.87 -26.21
N ASP A 82 -3.70 -5.04 -26.70
CA ASP A 82 -3.90 -3.62 -26.99
C ASP A 82 -4.36 -2.84 -25.74
N MET A 83 -3.71 -3.10 -24.62
CA MET A 83 -4.00 -2.48 -23.33
C MET A 83 -2.71 -1.98 -22.68
N GLN A 84 -2.87 -1.18 -21.65
CA GLN A 84 -1.78 -0.70 -20.82
C GLN A 84 -1.96 -1.23 -19.40
N LEU A 85 -0.89 -1.81 -18.84
CA LEU A 85 -0.87 -2.19 -17.43
C LEU A 85 -0.74 -0.94 -16.56
N VAL A 86 -1.62 -0.81 -15.59
CA VAL A 86 -1.55 0.21 -14.55
C VAL A 86 -1.53 -0.48 -13.20
N TYR A 87 -0.62 -0.05 -12.31
CA TYR A 87 -0.57 -0.55 -10.93
C TYR A 87 -0.16 0.56 -9.97
N GLY A 88 -0.47 0.36 -8.69
CA GLY A 88 -0.13 1.33 -7.67
C GLY A 88 -0.40 0.79 -6.28
N PHE A 89 0.00 1.57 -5.28
CA PHE A 89 -0.26 1.26 -3.88
C PHE A 89 -1.30 2.24 -3.34
N VAL A 90 -2.23 1.72 -2.57
CA VAL A 90 -3.26 2.52 -1.90
C VAL A 90 -3.05 2.40 -0.39
N PRO A 91 -2.81 3.52 0.32
CA PRO A 91 -2.66 3.46 1.77
C PRO A 91 -3.94 2.96 2.44
N ASN A 92 -3.81 2.01 3.37
CA ASN A 92 -4.95 1.49 4.12
C ASN A 92 -5.61 2.58 4.98
N ASP A 93 -4.84 3.54 5.43
CA ASP A 93 -5.31 4.63 6.30
C ASP A 93 -5.75 5.88 5.52
N GLY A 94 -5.86 5.80 4.21
CA GLY A 94 -6.32 6.87 3.32
C GLY A 94 -5.24 7.76 2.74
N SER A 95 -4.14 7.98 3.44
CA SER A 95 -3.00 8.77 2.97
C SER A 95 -1.71 8.34 3.65
N LEU A 96 -0.57 8.74 3.09
CA LEU A 96 0.73 8.53 3.73
C LEU A 96 0.86 9.35 5.01
N ASP A 97 0.28 10.54 5.05
CA ASP A 97 0.24 11.35 6.26
C ASP A 97 -0.49 10.64 7.41
N ALA A 98 -1.64 10.04 7.11
CA ALA A 98 -2.39 9.28 8.09
C ALA A 98 -1.61 8.04 8.58
N LEU A 99 -0.88 7.38 7.71
CA LEU A 99 -0.02 6.26 8.07
C LEU A 99 1.09 6.70 9.03
N ILE A 100 1.78 7.79 8.70
CA ILE A 100 2.85 8.35 9.54
C ILE A 100 2.30 8.77 10.90
N GLU A 101 1.17 9.47 10.90
CA GLU A 101 0.51 9.93 12.13
C GLU A 101 0.11 8.77 13.05
N LYS A 102 -0.45 7.72 12.48
CA LYS A 102 -0.80 6.50 13.20
C LYS A 102 0.43 5.87 13.85
N ARG A 103 1.51 5.70 13.10
CA ARG A 103 2.75 5.13 13.61
C ARG A 103 3.41 6.02 14.66
N ALA A 104 3.41 7.32 14.42
CA ALA A 104 3.94 8.29 15.38
C ALA A 104 3.18 8.25 16.71
N THR A 105 1.86 8.12 16.67
CA THR A 105 1.02 7.99 17.86
C THR A 105 1.30 6.68 18.59
N GLU A 106 1.44 5.57 17.88
CA GLU A 106 1.78 4.27 18.47
C GLU A 106 3.15 4.32 19.19
N LEU A 107 4.15 4.88 18.53
CA LEU A 107 5.49 5.02 19.11
C LEU A 107 5.49 5.98 20.30
N ALA A 108 4.81 7.12 20.18
CA ALA A 108 4.66 8.09 21.27
C ALA A 108 3.99 7.44 22.49
N THR A 109 2.95 6.63 22.27
CA THR A 109 2.26 5.91 23.34
C THR A 109 3.21 4.96 24.06
N GLN A 110 4.01 4.20 23.33
CA GLN A 110 5.00 3.30 23.92
C GLN A 110 6.02 4.06 24.78
N ILE A 111 6.54 5.17 24.27
CA ILE A 111 7.55 5.98 24.98
C ILE A 111 6.97 6.60 26.25
N VAL A 112 5.80 7.21 26.16
CA VAL A 112 5.15 7.88 27.29
C VAL A 112 4.71 6.87 28.35
N MET A 113 4.17 5.73 27.95
CA MET A 113 3.71 4.71 28.90
C MET A 113 4.86 4.05 29.65
N ARG A 114 6.03 3.90 29.04
CA ARG A 114 7.22 3.43 29.78
C ARG A 114 7.59 4.36 30.91
N THR A 115 7.55 5.66 30.68
CA THR A 115 7.83 6.67 31.71
C THR A 115 6.73 6.69 32.78
N ALA A 116 5.46 6.63 32.35
CA ALA A 116 4.31 6.64 33.26
C ALA A 116 4.28 5.43 34.20
N ASN A 117 4.69 4.25 33.74
CA ASN A 117 4.72 3.02 34.54
C ASN A 117 5.77 3.08 35.67
N THR A 118 6.77 3.96 35.57
CA THR A 118 7.78 4.15 36.61
C THR A 118 7.38 5.22 37.62
N MET A 119 6.32 5.96 37.38
CA MET A 119 5.80 7.02 38.28
C MET A 119 4.47 6.58 38.90
N LYS A 120 4.41 6.52 40.24
CA LYS A 120 3.14 6.39 40.97
C LYS A 120 2.43 7.73 40.93
N LEU A 121 1.28 7.79 40.29
CA LEU A 121 0.49 8.99 40.15
C LEU A 121 -0.62 9.02 41.20
N GLU A 122 -0.64 10.05 42.01
CA GLU A 122 -1.58 10.22 43.11
C GLU A 122 -3.00 10.57 42.65
N ASP A 123 -3.14 11.21 41.48
CA ASP A 123 -4.42 11.62 40.92
C ASP A 123 -4.60 11.03 39.51
N GLN A 124 -5.43 9.97 39.44
CA GLN A 124 -5.64 9.22 38.18
C GLN A 124 -6.30 10.05 37.06
N ALA A 125 -7.19 10.97 37.35
CA ALA A 125 -7.88 11.77 36.35
C ALA A 125 -6.94 12.81 35.71
N ASN A 126 -6.16 13.54 36.51
CA ASN A 126 -5.12 14.46 36.04
C ASN A 126 -4.00 13.73 35.32
N SER A 127 -3.66 12.54 35.81
CA SER A 127 -2.65 11.67 35.21
C SER A 127 -3.04 11.24 33.80
N LYS A 128 -4.29 10.85 33.60
CA LYS A 128 -4.83 10.46 32.31
C LYS A 128 -4.73 11.61 31.32
N LYS A 129 -5.15 12.82 31.69
CA LYS A 129 -5.03 14.02 30.86
C LYS A 129 -3.58 14.36 30.50
N ARG A 130 -2.68 14.28 31.47
CA ARG A 130 -1.25 14.54 31.27
C ARG A 130 -0.65 13.51 30.32
N ILE A 131 -1.00 12.25 30.45
CA ILE A 131 -0.54 11.18 29.57
C ILE A 131 -1.03 11.42 28.14
N GLU A 132 -2.31 11.72 27.95
CA GLU A 132 -2.88 12.00 26.63
C GLU A 132 -2.21 13.20 25.96
N THR A 133 -1.97 14.27 26.73
CA THR A 133 -1.26 15.45 26.23
C THR A 133 0.18 15.13 25.86
N ALA A 134 0.89 14.40 26.70
CA ALA A 134 2.27 13.98 26.45
C ALA A 134 2.38 13.09 25.19
N ILE A 135 1.45 12.17 24.99
CA ILE A 135 1.38 11.34 23.80
C ILE A 135 1.19 12.19 22.55
N ARG A 136 0.25 13.14 22.60
CA ARG A 136 -0.05 14.04 21.49
C ARG A 136 1.15 14.90 21.11
N GLU A 137 1.79 15.51 22.07
CA GLU A 137 2.99 16.34 21.85
C GLU A 137 4.15 15.53 21.31
N ARG A 138 4.37 14.34 21.87
CA ARG A 138 5.44 13.46 21.41
C ARG A 138 5.17 12.94 19.99
N ALA A 139 3.93 12.61 19.68
CA ALA A 139 3.51 12.16 18.34
C ALA A 139 3.77 13.24 17.29
N VAL A 140 3.47 14.49 17.57
CA VAL A 140 3.75 15.62 16.68
C VAL A 140 5.26 15.74 16.41
N ALA A 141 6.08 15.65 17.45
CA ALA A 141 7.53 15.70 17.32
C ALA A 141 8.06 14.54 16.45
N ILE A 142 7.60 13.32 16.71
CA ILE A 142 7.99 12.12 15.95
C ILE A 142 7.57 12.25 14.49
N LYS A 143 6.36 12.69 14.22
CA LYS A 143 5.86 12.91 12.85
C LYS A 143 6.76 13.89 12.08
N ASN A 144 7.18 14.98 12.72
CA ASN A 144 8.03 15.97 12.09
C ASN A 144 9.46 15.47 11.85
N GLU A 145 9.99 14.71 12.76
CA GLU A 145 11.36 14.16 12.67
C GLU A 145 11.45 12.94 11.76
N MET A 146 10.40 12.12 11.71
CA MET A 146 10.37 10.83 11.02
C MET A 146 11.63 9.99 11.29
N PRO A 147 11.90 9.63 12.55
CA PRO A 147 13.08 8.83 12.89
C PRO A 147 12.96 7.42 12.35
N LYS A 148 14.10 6.77 12.12
CA LYS A 148 14.11 5.40 11.58
C LYS A 148 13.33 4.41 12.45
N ILE A 149 13.39 4.58 13.77
CA ILE A 149 12.69 3.74 14.75
C ILE A 149 11.16 3.73 14.54
N LEU A 150 10.64 4.72 13.83
CA LEU A 150 9.20 4.80 13.52
C LEU A 150 8.68 3.53 12.85
N TRP A 151 9.54 2.86 12.09
CA TRP A 151 9.17 1.71 11.28
C TRP A 151 9.66 0.35 11.85
N ASP A 152 10.25 0.34 13.03
CA ASP A 152 10.71 -0.89 13.71
C ASP A 152 9.58 -1.74 14.30
#